data_9c3156eb15711af3c6b5aff9eace6539
#
_entry.id   9c3156eb15711af3c6b5aff9eace6539
#
_cell.length_a   1.000
_cell.length_b   1.000
_cell.length_c   1.000
_cell.angle_alpha   90.00
_cell.angle_beta   90.00
_cell.angle_gamma   90.00
#
_symmetry.space_group_name_H-M   'P 1'
#
loop_
_entity.id
_entity.type
_entity.pdbx_description
1 polymer ?
#
loop_
_entity_poly.entity_id
_entity_poly.type
_entity_poly.pdbx_seq_one_letter_code
_entity_poly.pdbx_strand_id
1 'polypeptide(L)'
;MMKVSSRLALCWMLLSAATALAADYPPPHPADFIIRDFKFESGQALPQLRIHYLTFGSPARDDQGVVRNAVLIQHGTTGNASNFLRPEFAGQLFGPGQLLDAQRYYLILTDSIGHGHSSKPSDGLRARFPAYRYGDMVEAQYRLLTEGLNVNHLRLVMGTSMGGMHTWVWGETHPRFLDALMPLACLPTQISGRNRVWRRMIIDSIRNSPDWRNGDYQSQPQGLRVALEVLYFMGSNPILRQNEMPSLRQADERLDAYVNTLMKTADANDTLYALAASEDYDPGPGLEKISAPLLAVNSADDLINPPELGILESQIKRVPRGRAVLIPLSDQTRGHGTHTLAALWKDYLAQLLRDSQQ
;
A
#
# COMPACT_ATOMS: atom_id res chain seq x y z
N MET A 1 -27.21 15.16 -71.99
CA MET A 1 -26.41 16.05 -71.09
C MET A 1 -27.10 16.13 -69.73
N MET A 2 -26.61 15.34 -68.75
CA MET A 2 -27.08 15.33 -67.37
C MET A 2 -25.99 15.86 -66.46
N LYS A 3 -26.22 16.96 -65.74
CA LYS A 3 -25.31 17.54 -64.78
C LYS A 3 -25.42 16.77 -63.47
N VAL A 4 -24.35 16.13 -63.05
CA VAL A 4 -24.20 15.54 -61.71
C VAL A 4 -23.69 16.60 -60.74
N SER A 5 -24.51 16.99 -59.76
CA SER A 5 -24.13 17.89 -58.67
C SER A 5 -23.55 17.09 -57.52
N SER A 6 -22.24 17.22 -57.30
CA SER A 6 -21.55 16.67 -56.12
C SER A 6 -21.84 17.55 -54.88
N ARG A 7 -22.54 16.99 -53.89
CA ARG A 7 -22.67 17.58 -52.54
C ARG A 7 -21.54 17.05 -51.66
N LEU A 8 -20.58 17.93 -51.35
CA LEU A 8 -19.60 17.68 -50.29
C LEU A 8 -20.32 17.72 -48.93
N ALA A 9 -20.41 16.61 -48.26
CA ALA A 9 -20.82 16.54 -46.85
C ALA A 9 -19.59 16.79 -45.96
N LEU A 10 -19.55 17.96 -45.33
CA LEU A 10 -18.52 18.35 -44.35
C LEU A 10 -18.86 17.68 -43.03
N CYS A 11 -18.18 16.56 -42.70
CA CYS A 11 -18.26 15.90 -41.39
C CYS A 11 -17.48 16.72 -40.36
N TRP A 12 -18.18 17.46 -39.51
CA TRP A 12 -17.58 18.04 -38.29
C TRP A 12 -17.36 16.96 -37.28
N MET A 13 -16.10 16.54 -37.11
CA MET A 13 -15.67 15.77 -35.93
C MET A 13 -15.67 16.72 -34.74
N LEU A 14 -16.66 16.61 -33.89
CA LEU A 14 -16.63 17.16 -32.53
C LEU A 14 -15.61 16.34 -31.72
N LEU A 15 -14.39 16.88 -31.60
CA LEU A 15 -13.46 16.44 -30.57
C LEU A 15 -14.06 16.82 -29.20
N SER A 16 -14.70 15.87 -28.54
CA SER A 16 -15.02 16.00 -27.13
C SER A 16 -13.69 15.94 -26.38
N ALA A 17 -13.12 17.09 -26.06
CA ALA A 17 -12.06 17.18 -25.07
C ALA A 17 -12.68 16.72 -23.73
N ALA A 18 -12.38 15.51 -23.32
CA ALA A 18 -12.61 15.09 -21.95
C ALA A 18 -11.75 16.00 -21.06
N THR A 19 -12.37 17.02 -20.48
CA THR A 19 -11.76 17.78 -19.40
C THR A 19 -11.51 16.77 -18.27
N ALA A 20 -10.26 16.37 -18.07
CA ALA A 20 -9.86 15.73 -16.83
C ALA A 20 -10.27 16.73 -15.73
N LEU A 21 -11.27 16.36 -14.94
CA LEU A 21 -11.63 17.10 -13.73
C LEU A 21 -10.36 17.17 -12.91
N ALA A 22 -9.82 18.36 -12.71
CA ALA A 22 -8.72 18.60 -11.80
C ALA A 22 -9.13 18.05 -10.44
N ALA A 23 -8.22 17.36 -9.77
CA ALA A 23 -8.50 16.85 -8.43
C ALA A 23 -8.87 18.04 -7.52
N ASP A 24 -9.93 17.91 -6.73
CA ASP A 24 -10.42 18.97 -5.83
C ASP A 24 -9.50 19.21 -4.61
N TYR A 25 -8.27 18.67 -4.62
CA TYR A 25 -7.27 18.83 -3.57
C TYR A 25 -5.94 19.32 -4.16
N PRO A 26 -5.09 20.02 -3.37
CA PRO A 26 -3.83 20.56 -3.87
C PRO A 26 -2.88 19.44 -4.36
N PRO A 27 -1.93 19.73 -5.26
CA PRO A 27 -0.92 18.73 -5.65
C PRO A 27 -0.04 18.36 -4.44
N PRO A 28 0.46 17.11 -4.40
CA PRO A 28 1.40 16.70 -3.36
C PRO A 28 2.74 17.43 -3.49
N HIS A 29 3.43 17.59 -2.37
CA HIS A 29 4.82 18.04 -2.30
C HIS A 29 5.73 16.81 -2.16
N PRO A 30 6.44 16.36 -3.22
CA PRO A 30 7.40 15.28 -3.14
C PRO A 30 8.71 15.76 -2.50
N ALA A 31 9.30 14.91 -1.66
CA ALA A 31 10.62 15.16 -1.08
C ALA A 31 11.30 13.86 -0.67
N ASP A 32 12.60 13.95 -0.38
CA ASP A 32 13.43 12.87 0.10
C ASP A 32 14.00 13.21 1.47
N PHE A 33 14.04 12.24 2.37
CA PHE A 33 14.76 12.30 3.63
C PHE A 33 15.90 11.28 3.62
N ILE A 34 17.11 11.72 3.92
CA ILE A 34 18.29 10.87 3.96
C ILE A 34 18.63 10.54 5.42
N ILE A 35 18.42 9.28 5.77
CA ILE A 35 18.83 8.75 7.07
C ILE A 35 20.28 8.31 6.95
N ARG A 36 21.15 8.90 7.77
CA ARG A 36 22.59 8.55 7.80
C ARG A 36 22.81 7.35 8.70
N ASP A 37 23.76 6.48 8.30
CA ASP A 37 24.23 5.32 9.06
C ASP A 37 23.08 4.45 9.61
N PHE A 38 22.09 4.17 8.74
CA PHE A 38 20.93 3.37 9.12
C PHE A 38 21.35 1.92 9.36
N LYS A 39 21.07 1.43 10.56
CA LYS A 39 21.34 0.06 10.97
C LYS A 39 20.08 -0.77 10.90
N PHE A 40 20.11 -1.82 10.09
CA PHE A 40 19.02 -2.78 9.95
C PHE A 40 19.03 -3.81 11.08
N GLU A 41 17.88 -4.37 11.38
CA GLU A 41 17.73 -5.48 12.34
C GLU A 41 18.60 -6.70 11.96
N SER A 42 18.90 -6.88 10.67
CA SER A 42 19.85 -7.88 10.18
C SER A 42 21.30 -7.67 10.62
N GLY A 43 21.61 -6.56 11.28
CA GLY A 43 22.98 -6.15 11.67
C GLY A 43 23.77 -5.46 10.57
N GLN A 44 23.26 -5.42 9.34
CA GLN A 44 23.85 -4.68 8.22
C GLN A 44 23.55 -3.17 8.37
N ALA A 45 24.30 -2.34 7.64
CA ALA A 45 24.07 -0.89 7.65
C ALA A 45 24.20 -0.30 6.24
N LEU A 46 23.51 0.81 6.02
CA LEU A 46 23.70 1.69 4.87
C LEU A 46 24.19 3.06 5.34
N PRO A 47 25.26 3.62 4.74
CA PRO A 47 25.71 4.98 5.06
C PRO A 47 24.64 6.03 4.79
N GLN A 48 23.81 5.80 3.79
CA GLN A 48 22.69 6.68 3.44
C GLN A 48 21.50 5.81 3.01
N LEU A 49 20.38 5.96 3.71
CA LEU A 49 19.09 5.39 3.36
C LEU A 49 18.15 6.53 2.96
N ARG A 50 17.76 6.61 1.69
CA ARG A 50 16.78 7.58 1.21
C ARG A 50 15.38 7.05 1.45
N ILE A 51 14.53 7.87 2.06
CA ILE A 51 13.08 7.67 2.16
C ILE A 51 12.40 8.76 1.36
N HIS A 52 11.74 8.37 0.28
CA HIS A 52 10.89 9.26 -0.51
C HIS A 52 9.50 9.36 0.11
N TYR A 53 8.91 10.56 0.04
CA TYR A 53 7.57 10.77 0.55
C TYR A 53 6.84 11.90 -0.19
N LEU A 54 5.52 11.89 -0.07
CA LEU A 54 4.64 12.94 -0.54
C LEU A 54 3.93 13.56 0.67
N THR A 55 3.78 14.88 0.69
CA THR A 55 3.00 15.54 1.72
C THR A 55 1.92 16.43 1.13
N PHE A 56 0.83 16.62 1.91
CA PHE A 56 -0.20 17.62 1.68
C PHE A 56 -0.44 18.40 2.96
N GLY A 57 -0.80 19.68 2.82
CA GLY A 57 -1.04 20.54 3.96
C GLY A 57 0.22 20.86 4.76
N SER A 58 0.05 21.22 6.03
CA SER A 58 1.12 21.60 6.95
C SER A 58 0.82 21.14 8.37
N PRO A 59 1.84 20.89 9.21
CA PRO A 59 1.62 20.50 10.60
C PRO A 59 0.98 21.65 11.39
N ALA A 60 -0.13 21.35 12.06
CA ALA A 60 -0.78 22.23 13.02
C ALA A 60 -0.39 21.79 14.44
N ARG A 61 0.14 22.74 15.24
CA ARG A 61 0.59 22.47 16.61
C ARG A 61 -0.33 23.14 17.63
N ASP A 62 -0.51 22.47 18.73
CA ASP A 62 -1.15 23.06 19.91
C ASP A 62 -0.18 23.99 20.69
N ASP A 63 -0.69 24.57 21.79
CA ASP A 63 0.08 25.49 22.66
C ASP A 63 1.28 24.80 23.36
N GLN A 64 1.31 23.46 23.38
CA GLN A 64 2.41 22.66 23.91
C GLN A 64 3.40 22.22 22.81
N GLY A 65 3.18 22.65 21.56
CA GLY A 65 4.02 22.32 20.40
C GLY A 65 3.78 20.91 19.87
N VAL A 66 2.69 20.22 20.28
CA VAL A 66 2.36 18.90 19.78
C VAL A 66 1.59 19.01 18.45
N VAL A 67 2.02 18.27 17.44
CA VAL A 67 1.33 18.20 16.15
C VAL A 67 0.01 17.43 16.32
N ARG A 68 -1.11 18.02 15.89
CA ARG A 68 -2.45 17.46 16.13
C ARG A 68 -3.17 16.98 14.87
N ASN A 69 -2.61 17.24 13.70
CA ASN A 69 -3.27 16.96 12.42
C ASN A 69 -2.48 16.06 11.47
N ALA A 70 -1.34 15.50 11.87
CA ALA A 70 -0.53 14.66 11.01
C ALA A 70 -1.14 13.26 10.85
N VAL A 71 -1.21 12.79 9.60
CA VAL A 71 -1.72 11.46 9.23
C VAL A 71 -0.66 10.73 8.40
N LEU A 72 -0.25 9.56 8.84
CA LEU A 72 0.65 8.67 8.09
C LEU A 72 -0.17 7.64 7.31
N ILE A 73 0.06 7.56 5.99
CA ILE A 73 -0.62 6.62 5.08
C ILE A 73 0.41 5.73 4.39
N GLN A 74 0.26 4.40 4.51
CA GLN A 74 1.26 3.41 4.15
C GLN A 74 0.74 2.43 3.09
N HIS A 75 1.53 2.22 2.01
CA HIS A 75 1.15 1.41 0.85
C HIS A 75 1.37 -0.10 1.05
N GLY A 76 0.77 -0.90 0.15
CA GLY A 76 0.94 -2.36 0.08
C GLY A 76 2.24 -2.80 -0.60
N THR A 77 2.55 -4.11 -0.56
CA THR A 77 3.81 -4.73 -1.01
C THR A 77 4.23 -4.38 -2.44
N THR A 78 3.30 -4.17 -3.35
CA THR A 78 3.61 -3.85 -4.76
C THR A 78 3.38 -2.37 -5.09
N GLY A 79 3.19 -1.54 -4.06
CA GLY A 79 2.81 -0.13 -4.21
C GLY A 79 3.92 0.85 -3.89
N ASN A 80 3.51 2.11 -3.89
CA ASN A 80 4.26 3.27 -3.44
C ASN A 80 3.28 4.39 -3.04
N ALA A 81 3.77 5.53 -2.57
CA ALA A 81 2.95 6.67 -2.13
C ALA A 81 1.96 7.15 -3.20
N SER A 82 2.33 7.13 -4.48
CA SER A 82 1.46 7.61 -5.56
C SER A 82 0.22 6.74 -5.79
N ASN A 83 0.18 5.51 -5.29
CA ASN A 83 -0.99 4.64 -5.37
C ASN A 83 -2.23 5.24 -4.68
N PHE A 84 -2.02 6.11 -3.70
CA PHE A 84 -3.09 6.79 -2.98
C PHE A 84 -3.64 8.03 -3.68
N LEU A 85 -2.99 8.48 -4.77
CA LEU A 85 -3.45 9.65 -5.54
C LEU A 85 -4.59 9.34 -6.52
N ARG A 86 -5.07 8.10 -6.54
CA ARG A 86 -6.15 7.67 -7.43
C ARG A 86 -7.51 8.25 -6.99
N PRO A 87 -8.44 8.47 -7.95
CA PRO A 87 -9.79 8.97 -7.64
C PRO A 87 -10.54 8.13 -6.62
N GLU A 88 -10.31 6.81 -6.61
CA GLU A 88 -10.96 5.86 -5.69
C GLU A 88 -10.48 6.00 -4.24
N PHE A 89 -9.30 6.62 -4.02
CA PHE A 89 -8.75 6.88 -2.69
C PHE A 89 -8.70 8.39 -2.39
N ALA A 90 -7.78 9.13 -2.98
CA ALA A 90 -7.63 10.57 -2.72
C ALA A 90 -8.88 11.37 -3.10
N GLY A 91 -9.52 11.06 -4.20
CA GLY A 91 -10.76 11.71 -4.62
C GLY A 91 -11.96 11.47 -3.68
N GLN A 92 -11.85 10.49 -2.77
CA GLN A 92 -12.86 10.20 -1.76
C GLN A 92 -12.52 10.75 -0.37
N LEU A 93 -11.24 11.14 -0.14
CA LEU A 93 -10.74 11.44 1.21
C LEU A 93 -10.07 12.80 1.35
N PHE A 94 -9.41 13.34 0.30
CA PHE A 94 -8.48 14.48 0.43
C PHE A 94 -9.07 15.82 0.01
N GLY A 95 -10.21 15.85 -0.66
CA GLY A 95 -10.88 17.07 -1.11
C GLY A 95 -11.45 17.91 0.03
N PRO A 96 -11.85 19.17 -0.24
CA PRO A 96 -12.42 20.08 0.76
C PRO A 96 -13.64 19.47 1.47
N GLY A 97 -13.61 19.48 2.80
CA GLY A 97 -14.67 18.92 3.64
C GLY A 97 -14.72 17.39 3.71
N GLN A 98 -13.84 16.67 3.03
CA GLN A 98 -13.72 15.22 3.13
C GLN A 98 -12.97 14.83 4.43
N LEU A 99 -12.96 13.53 4.75
CA LEU A 99 -12.48 13.03 6.05
C LEU A 99 -11.01 13.33 6.33
N LEU A 100 -10.18 13.32 5.31
CA LEU A 100 -8.75 13.64 5.37
C LEU A 100 -8.45 14.86 4.48
N ASP A 101 -9.30 15.88 4.56
CA ASP A 101 -9.16 17.13 3.82
C ASP A 101 -7.73 17.67 3.90
N ALA A 102 -7.06 17.75 2.75
CA ALA A 102 -5.67 18.15 2.62
C ALA A 102 -5.38 19.62 3.02
N GLN A 103 -6.41 20.44 3.23
CA GLN A 103 -6.28 21.78 3.80
C GLN A 103 -6.28 21.78 5.34
N ARG A 104 -6.78 20.70 5.96
CA ARG A 104 -6.92 20.58 7.42
C ARG A 104 -5.91 19.62 8.02
N TYR A 105 -5.55 18.56 7.30
CA TYR A 105 -4.62 17.53 7.74
C TYR A 105 -3.25 17.71 7.08
N TYR A 106 -2.22 17.34 7.81
CA TYR A 106 -0.88 17.14 7.28
C TYR A 106 -0.76 15.67 6.88
N LEU A 107 -1.06 15.38 5.62
CA LEU A 107 -1.01 14.01 5.10
C LEU A 107 0.42 13.67 4.68
N ILE A 108 0.93 12.54 5.11
CA ILE A 108 2.28 12.04 4.85
C ILE A 108 2.14 10.65 4.26
N LEU A 109 2.53 10.50 2.99
CA LEU A 109 2.49 9.26 2.24
C LEU A 109 3.93 8.84 1.95
N THR A 110 4.37 7.73 2.50
CA THR A 110 5.77 7.29 2.38
C THR A 110 5.94 6.21 1.33
N ASP A 111 7.04 6.25 0.58
CA ASP A 111 7.58 5.07 -0.06
C ASP A 111 8.39 4.29 0.99
N SER A 112 8.00 3.05 1.27
CA SER A 112 8.74 2.20 2.21
C SER A 112 10.12 1.82 1.64
N ILE A 113 11.05 1.39 2.50
CA ILE A 113 12.34 0.81 2.06
C ILE A 113 12.07 -0.27 1.00
N GLY A 114 12.83 -0.27 -0.08
CA GLY A 114 12.67 -1.22 -1.17
C GLY A 114 11.58 -0.88 -2.19
N HIS A 115 10.91 0.26 -2.07
CA HIS A 115 9.76 0.63 -2.91
C HIS A 115 9.87 2.04 -3.48
N GLY A 116 9.17 2.27 -4.57
CA GLY A 116 9.02 3.58 -5.20
C GLY A 116 10.36 4.27 -5.48
N HIS A 117 10.51 5.48 -4.95
CA HIS A 117 11.74 6.28 -5.04
C HIS A 117 12.61 6.21 -3.77
N SER A 118 12.22 5.43 -2.76
CA SER A 118 13.09 5.11 -1.61
C SER A 118 14.23 4.20 -2.02
N SER A 119 15.29 4.12 -1.21
CA SER A 119 16.42 3.21 -1.45
C SER A 119 15.94 1.77 -1.59
N LYS A 120 16.41 1.09 -2.64
CA LYS A 120 15.98 -0.27 -2.99
C LYS A 120 17.10 -1.05 -3.69
N PRO A 121 17.03 -2.39 -3.77
CA PRO A 121 18.02 -3.23 -4.42
C PRO A 121 18.38 -2.79 -5.84
N SER A 122 17.42 -2.43 -6.68
CA SER A 122 17.63 -2.02 -8.06
C SER A 122 18.40 -0.70 -8.23
N ASP A 123 18.58 0.09 -7.16
CA ASP A 123 19.37 1.33 -7.18
C ASP A 123 20.91 1.10 -7.29
N GLY A 124 21.35 -0.15 -7.49
CA GLY A 124 22.75 -0.50 -7.75
C GLY A 124 23.35 -1.56 -6.83
N LEU A 125 22.90 -1.70 -5.60
CA LEU A 125 23.37 -2.73 -4.68
C LEU A 125 22.87 -4.14 -5.04
N ARG A 126 21.73 -4.22 -5.70
CA ARG A 126 21.10 -5.48 -6.13
C ARG A 126 20.96 -6.46 -4.94
N ALA A 127 21.41 -7.72 -5.09
CA ALA A 127 21.38 -8.71 -3.99
C ALA A 127 22.37 -8.43 -2.85
N ARG A 128 23.16 -7.35 -2.92
CA ARG A 128 23.99 -6.86 -1.81
C ARG A 128 23.28 -5.78 -0.98
N PHE A 129 22.06 -5.40 -1.35
CA PHE A 129 21.23 -4.50 -0.51
C PHE A 129 20.98 -5.19 0.83
N PRO A 130 21.05 -4.46 1.97
CA PRO A 130 20.77 -5.05 3.27
C PRO A 130 19.39 -5.72 3.33
N ALA A 131 19.33 -6.88 3.96
CA ALA A 131 18.05 -7.51 4.24
C ALA A 131 17.29 -6.64 5.26
N TYR A 132 16.12 -6.15 4.85
CA TYR A 132 15.27 -5.32 5.69
C TYR A 132 13.99 -6.06 6.08
N ARG A 133 13.39 -5.64 7.18
CA ARG A 133 12.18 -6.18 7.79
C ARG A 133 11.13 -5.09 7.97
N TYR A 134 9.94 -5.46 8.41
CA TYR A 134 8.88 -4.49 8.68
C TYR A 134 9.22 -3.57 9.86
N GLY A 135 9.96 -4.05 10.86
CA GLY A 135 10.52 -3.22 11.92
C GLY A 135 11.43 -2.12 11.37
N ASP A 136 12.34 -2.45 10.46
CA ASP A 136 13.22 -1.47 9.79
C ASP A 136 12.42 -0.41 9.00
N MET A 137 11.35 -0.83 8.33
CA MET A 137 10.48 0.09 7.57
C MET A 137 9.77 1.08 8.51
N VAL A 138 9.23 0.59 9.63
CA VAL A 138 8.57 1.43 10.64
C VAL A 138 9.57 2.36 11.32
N GLU A 139 10.76 1.89 11.65
CA GLU A 139 11.84 2.73 12.21
C GLU A 139 12.26 3.85 11.24
N ALA A 140 12.41 3.54 9.95
CA ALA A 140 12.72 4.55 8.94
C ALA A 140 11.60 5.60 8.80
N GLN A 141 10.35 5.19 8.90
CA GLN A 141 9.19 6.09 8.91
C GLN A 141 9.18 6.96 10.18
N TYR A 142 9.45 6.38 11.34
CA TYR A 142 9.53 7.11 12.61
C TYR A 142 10.63 8.19 12.56
N ARG A 143 11.79 7.86 12.03
CA ARG A 143 12.89 8.82 11.85
C ARG A 143 12.56 9.90 10.82
N LEU A 144 11.90 9.55 9.71
CA LEU A 144 11.38 10.56 8.78
C LEU A 144 10.46 11.55 9.50
N LEU A 145 9.52 11.06 10.29
CA LEU A 145 8.56 11.91 11.00
C LEU A 145 9.26 12.81 12.02
N THR A 146 10.12 12.25 12.85
CA THR A 146 10.72 12.96 13.98
C THR A 146 11.91 13.83 13.59
N GLU A 147 12.82 13.32 12.77
CA GLU A 147 14.06 13.99 12.39
C GLU A 147 13.88 14.81 11.09
N GLY A 148 13.10 14.31 10.13
CA GLY A 148 12.90 14.95 8.82
C GLY A 148 11.78 15.99 8.81
N LEU A 149 10.62 15.65 9.37
CA LEU A 149 9.41 16.48 9.32
C LEU A 149 9.10 17.18 10.65
N ASN A 150 9.88 16.91 11.68
CA ASN A 150 9.67 17.45 13.04
C ASN A 150 8.23 17.18 13.53
N VAL A 151 7.65 16.02 13.19
CA VAL A 151 6.35 15.54 13.66
C VAL A 151 6.58 14.73 14.93
N ASN A 152 5.98 15.15 16.03
CA ASN A 152 6.13 14.53 17.34
C ASN A 152 4.87 13.78 17.80
N HIS A 153 3.80 13.78 16.99
CA HIS A 153 2.58 13.03 17.24
C HIS A 153 1.75 12.86 15.97
N LEU A 154 1.03 11.75 15.85
CA LEU A 154 0.17 11.44 14.71
C LEU A 154 -1.30 11.37 15.15
N ARG A 155 -2.16 12.07 14.41
CA ARG A 155 -3.61 11.96 14.56
C ARG A 155 -4.12 10.59 14.12
N LEU A 156 -3.48 10.00 13.11
CA LEU A 156 -3.87 8.71 12.54
C LEU A 156 -2.65 8.05 11.87
N VAL A 157 -2.51 6.75 12.08
CA VAL A 157 -1.71 5.86 11.23
C VAL A 157 -2.66 4.92 10.53
N MET A 158 -2.60 4.87 9.20
CA MET A 158 -3.36 3.93 8.41
C MET A 158 -2.52 3.35 7.28
N GLY A 159 -2.90 2.18 6.82
CA GLY A 159 -2.20 1.55 5.71
C GLY A 159 -2.95 0.37 5.14
N THR A 160 -2.54 -0.01 3.94
CA THR A 160 -3.19 -1.06 3.16
C THR A 160 -2.27 -2.25 2.98
N SER A 161 -2.74 -3.49 3.23
CA SER A 161 -1.96 -4.72 3.07
C SER A 161 -0.66 -4.68 3.88
N MET A 162 0.51 -4.63 3.25
CA MET A 162 1.80 -4.40 3.93
C MET A 162 1.76 -3.16 4.84
N GLY A 163 1.25 -2.03 4.35
CA GLY A 163 1.09 -0.82 5.16
C GLY A 163 0.11 -1.00 6.32
N GLY A 164 -0.90 -1.86 6.15
CA GLY A 164 -1.77 -2.29 7.26
C GLY A 164 -1.00 -3.11 8.29
N MET A 165 -0.11 -4.00 7.86
CA MET A 165 0.80 -4.73 8.77
C MET A 165 1.75 -3.78 9.50
N HIS A 166 2.30 -2.76 8.81
CA HIS A 166 3.08 -1.70 9.49
C HIS A 166 2.23 -0.92 10.50
N THR A 167 0.94 -0.71 10.24
CA THR A 167 0.03 -0.03 11.18
C THR A 167 -0.09 -0.81 12.49
N TRP A 168 -0.11 -2.14 12.47
CA TRP A 168 -0.05 -2.97 13.67
C TRP A 168 1.29 -2.79 14.40
N VAL A 169 2.42 -2.84 13.68
CA VAL A 169 3.75 -2.62 14.26
C VAL A 169 3.87 -1.23 14.89
N TRP A 170 3.34 -0.19 14.24
CA TRP A 170 3.27 1.16 14.82
C TRP A 170 2.54 1.19 16.16
N GLY A 171 1.40 0.49 16.24
CA GLY A 171 0.61 0.42 17.48
C GLY A 171 1.36 -0.22 18.65
N GLU A 172 2.21 -1.21 18.37
CA GLU A 172 3.00 -1.91 19.39
C GLU A 172 4.26 -1.17 19.81
N THR A 173 4.96 -0.59 18.83
CA THR A 173 6.28 0.01 19.05
C THR A 173 6.21 1.47 19.48
N HIS A 174 5.18 2.20 19.02
CA HIS A 174 5.00 3.63 19.31
C HIS A 174 3.59 3.96 19.84
N PRO A 175 3.05 3.24 20.84
CA PRO A 175 1.64 3.35 21.26
C PRO A 175 1.24 4.73 21.78
N ARG A 176 2.19 5.56 22.20
CA ARG A 176 1.95 6.94 22.70
C ARG A 176 2.17 8.03 21.65
N PHE A 177 2.59 7.65 20.45
CA PHE A 177 2.91 8.59 19.38
C PHE A 177 1.71 8.89 18.46
N LEU A 178 0.54 8.30 18.72
CA LEU A 178 -0.60 8.34 17.81
C LEU A 178 -1.94 8.27 18.55
N ASP A 179 -2.98 8.86 17.94
CA ASP A 179 -4.35 8.86 18.49
C ASP A 179 -5.20 7.71 17.97
N ALA A 180 -4.95 7.21 16.75
CA ALA A 180 -5.78 6.18 16.11
C ALA A 180 -5.00 5.32 15.11
N LEU A 181 -5.48 4.10 14.92
CA LEU A 181 -4.90 3.11 14.00
C LEU A 181 -5.98 2.52 13.09
N MET A 182 -5.72 2.49 11.76
CA MET A 182 -6.63 1.85 10.79
C MET A 182 -5.86 0.92 9.84
N PRO A 183 -5.57 -0.33 10.26
CA PRO A 183 -5.02 -1.34 9.36
C PRO A 183 -6.11 -1.88 8.42
N LEU A 184 -5.84 -1.88 7.09
CA LEU A 184 -6.73 -2.40 6.07
C LEU A 184 -6.11 -3.62 5.36
N ALA A 185 -6.93 -4.65 5.11
CA ALA A 185 -6.59 -5.85 4.34
C ALA A 185 -5.35 -6.58 4.87
N CYS A 186 -5.29 -6.84 6.17
CA CYS A 186 -4.21 -7.60 6.82
C CYS A 186 -4.69 -8.27 8.11
N LEU A 187 -3.87 -9.17 8.64
CA LEU A 187 -4.15 -9.90 9.86
C LEU A 187 -3.08 -9.61 10.92
N PRO A 188 -3.44 -9.49 12.21
CA PRO A 188 -2.50 -9.26 13.31
C PRO A 188 -1.90 -10.56 13.84
N THR A 189 -1.21 -11.28 12.98
CA THR A 189 -0.57 -12.56 13.31
C THR A 189 0.57 -12.84 12.35
N GLN A 190 1.43 -13.76 12.73
CA GLN A 190 2.50 -14.26 11.87
C GLN A 190 1.95 -14.70 10.50
N ILE A 191 2.69 -14.34 9.44
CA ILE A 191 2.36 -14.81 8.09
C ILE A 191 2.65 -16.30 7.98
N SER A 192 1.60 -17.09 7.96
CA SER A 192 1.64 -18.56 7.94
C SER A 192 0.68 -19.14 6.89
N GLY A 193 0.55 -20.46 6.88
CA GLY A 193 -0.38 -21.18 6.02
C GLY A 193 -0.26 -20.78 4.54
N ARG A 194 -1.39 -20.65 3.86
CA ARG A 194 -1.45 -20.31 2.43
C ARG A 194 -0.79 -18.96 2.12
N ASN A 195 -0.88 -17.97 3.04
CA ASN A 195 -0.23 -16.67 2.85
C ASN A 195 1.30 -16.81 2.78
N ARG A 196 1.92 -17.64 3.63
CA ARG A 196 3.36 -17.94 3.52
C ARG A 196 3.71 -18.74 2.28
N VAL A 197 2.87 -19.71 1.89
CA VAL A 197 3.12 -20.57 0.73
C VAL A 197 3.28 -19.76 -0.55
N TRP A 198 2.32 -18.90 -0.89
CA TRP A 198 2.40 -18.14 -2.14
C TRP A 198 3.57 -17.11 -2.13
N ARG A 199 3.89 -16.52 -0.97
CA ARG A 199 5.08 -15.66 -0.83
C ARG A 199 6.35 -16.45 -1.09
N ARG A 200 6.44 -17.66 -0.56
CA ARG A 200 7.57 -18.56 -0.80
C ARG A 200 7.67 -18.97 -2.26
N MET A 201 6.55 -19.24 -2.94
CA MET A 201 6.53 -19.54 -4.38
C MET A 201 7.15 -18.39 -5.20
N ILE A 202 6.81 -17.15 -4.88
CA ILE A 202 7.40 -15.97 -5.54
C ILE A 202 8.90 -15.87 -5.28
N ILE A 203 9.32 -15.98 -4.02
CA ILE A 203 10.73 -15.93 -3.64
C ILE A 203 11.53 -17.02 -4.36
N ASP A 204 11.03 -18.24 -4.37
CA ASP A 204 11.69 -19.39 -4.98
C ASP A 204 11.69 -19.30 -6.52
N SER A 205 10.62 -18.80 -7.14
CA SER A 205 10.60 -18.62 -8.60
C SER A 205 11.73 -17.70 -9.08
N ILE A 206 12.01 -16.63 -8.33
CA ILE A 206 13.10 -15.71 -8.65
C ILE A 206 14.45 -16.34 -8.33
N ARG A 207 14.65 -16.85 -7.09
CA ARG A 207 15.94 -17.39 -6.63
C ARG A 207 16.41 -18.59 -7.43
N ASN A 208 15.49 -19.46 -7.85
CA ASN A 208 15.81 -20.68 -8.60
C ASN A 208 15.88 -20.45 -10.12
N SER A 209 15.60 -19.23 -10.59
CA SER A 209 15.71 -18.89 -12.00
C SER A 209 17.18 -18.80 -12.40
N PRO A 210 17.68 -19.62 -13.38
CA PRO A 210 19.10 -19.61 -13.74
C PRO A 210 19.61 -18.25 -14.24
N ASP A 211 18.73 -17.46 -14.84
CA ASP A 211 19.01 -16.13 -15.36
C ASP A 211 19.00 -15.02 -14.30
N TRP A 212 18.58 -15.31 -13.06
CA TRP A 212 18.70 -14.38 -11.93
C TRP A 212 20.15 -14.14 -11.49
N ARG A 213 21.04 -15.13 -11.66
CA ARG A 213 22.51 -15.02 -11.43
C ARG A 213 22.87 -14.44 -10.05
N ASN A 214 22.22 -14.92 -8.99
CA ASN A 214 22.40 -14.39 -7.63
C ASN A 214 22.16 -12.88 -7.52
N GLY A 215 21.25 -12.35 -8.33
CA GLY A 215 20.87 -10.93 -8.33
C GLY A 215 21.61 -10.05 -9.34
N ASP A 216 22.57 -10.60 -10.10
CA ASP A 216 23.38 -9.85 -11.07
C ASP A 216 22.95 -10.12 -12.54
N TYR A 217 21.63 -10.11 -12.80
CA TYR A 217 21.07 -10.28 -14.13
C TYR A 217 21.25 -9.03 -15.01
N GLN A 218 21.23 -9.23 -16.35
CA GLN A 218 21.30 -8.15 -17.34
C GLN A 218 19.90 -7.74 -17.83
N SER A 219 18.98 -8.69 -17.90
CA SER A 219 17.56 -8.50 -18.20
C SER A 219 16.74 -9.17 -17.10
N GLN A 220 15.50 -8.73 -16.89
CA GLN A 220 14.63 -9.30 -15.86
C GLN A 220 14.49 -10.82 -16.05
N PRO A 221 14.75 -11.63 -14.99
CA PRO A 221 14.74 -13.09 -15.09
C PRO A 221 13.32 -13.63 -15.28
N GLN A 222 13.22 -14.82 -15.89
CA GLN A 222 11.95 -15.51 -16.09
C GLN A 222 11.23 -15.81 -14.77
N GLY A 223 11.97 -15.97 -13.69
CA GLY A 223 11.40 -16.12 -12.35
C GLY A 223 10.54 -14.94 -11.90
N LEU A 224 10.85 -13.73 -12.39
CA LEU A 224 9.98 -12.56 -12.14
C LEU A 224 8.62 -12.71 -12.84
N ARG A 225 8.59 -13.26 -14.06
CA ARG A 225 7.31 -13.53 -14.75
C ARG A 225 6.41 -14.43 -13.91
N VAL A 226 6.92 -15.54 -13.41
CA VAL A 226 6.19 -16.47 -12.53
C VAL A 226 5.75 -15.77 -11.25
N ALA A 227 6.60 -14.93 -10.65
CA ALA A 227 6.25 -14.13 -9.48
C ALA A 227 5.04 -13.22 -9.73
N LEU A 228 5.00 -12.56 -10.88
CA LEU A 228 3.89 -11.67 -11.28
C LEU A 228 2.58 -12.46 -11.54
N GLU A 229 2.67 -13.66 -12.11
CA GLU A 229 1.52 -14.55 -12.30
C GLU A 229 0.91 -14.96 -10.95
N VAL A 230 1.74 -15.34 -9.98
CA VAL A 230 1.29 -15.65 -8.62
C VAL A 230 0.64 -14.45 -7.93
N LEU A 231 1.24 -13.26 -8.07
CA LEU A 231 0.67 -12.01 -7.53
C LEU A 231 -0.69 -11.69 -8.15
N TYR A 232 -0.83 -11.85 -9.46
CA TYR A 232 -2.10 -11.66 -10.17
C TYR A 232 -3.19 -12.60 -9.65
N PHE A 233 -2.85 -13.87 -9.51
CA PHE A 233 -3.78 -14.89 -9.02
C PHE A 233 -4.21 -14.62 -7.58
N MET A 234 -3.26 -14.36 -6.69
CA MET A 234 -3.54 -14.18 -5.26
C MET A 234 -4.29 -12.88 -4.94
N GLY A 235 -4.03 -11.79 -5.67
CA GLY A 235 -4.71 -10.52 -5.48
C GLY A 235 -6.11 -10.44 -6.10
N SER A 236 -6.57 -11.49 -6.77
CA SER A 236 -7.83 -11.49 -7.51
C SER A 236 -9.03 -11.99 -6.69
N ASN A 237 -10.21 -11.64 -7.15
CA ASN A 237 -11.49 -12.17 -6.68
C ASN A 237 -12.05 -13.13 -7.75
N PRO A 238 -12.40 -14.38 -7.41
CA PRO A 238 -12.86 -15.37 -8.40
C PRO A 238 -14.13 -14.95 -9.13
N ILE A 239 -15.11 -14.36 -8.43
CA ILE A 239 -16.39 -13.92 -9.03
C ILE A 239 -16.13 -12.79 -10.03
N LEU A 240 -15.36 -11.78 -9.62
CA LEU A 240 -15.00 -10.66 -10.49
C LEU A 240 -14.25 -11.16 -11.73
N ARG A 241 -13.28 -12.05 -11.54
CA ARG A 241 -12.50 -12.60 -12.66
C ARG A 241 -13.33 -13.42 -13.61
N GLN A 242 -14.28 -14.23 -13.10
CA GLN A 242 -15.18 -14.98 -13.96
C GLN A 242 -16.08 -14.05 -14.81
N ASN A 243 -16.53 -12.94 -14.23
CA ASN A 243 -17.34 -11.95 -14.95
C ASN A 243 -16.53 -11.15 -15.99
N GLU A 244 -15.29 -10.77 -15.64
CA GLU A 244 -14.41 -10.02 -16.55
C GLU A 244 -13.83 -10.89 -17.68
N MET A 245 -13.64 -12.16 -17.44
CA MET A 245 -12.94 -13.11 -18.33
C MET A 245 -13.73 -14.43 -18.46
N PRO A 246 -14.95 -14.40 -19.05
CA PRO A 246 -15.83 -15.57 -19.10
C PRO A 246 -15.40 -16.66 -20.09
N SER A 247 -14.33 -16.45 -20.86
CA SER A 247 -13.79 -17.43 -21.81
C SER A 247 -12.29 -17.68 -21.59
N LEU A 248 -11.81 -18.86 -21.98
CA LEU A 248 -10.40 -19.25 -21.93
C LEU A 248 -9.52 -18.19 -22.59
N ARG A 249 -9.83 -17.76 -23.82
CA ARG A 249 -9.05 -16.77 -24.57
C ARG A 249 -8.94 -15.44 -23.82
N GLN A 250 -10.03 -14.94 -23.22
CA GLN A 250 -10.00 -13.68 -22.46
C GLN A 250 -9.14 -13.81 -21.19
N ALA A 251 -9.17 -14.97 -20.53
CA ALA A 251 -8.33 -15.22 -19.35
C ALA A 251 -6.84 -15.22 -19.71
N ASP A 252 -6.47 -15.90 -20.78
CA ASP A 252 -5.09 -15.96 -21.27
C ASP A 252 -4.58 -14.57 -21.70
N GLU A 253 -5.35 -13.86 -22.54
CA GLU A 253 -5.02 -12.51 -23.02
C GLU A 253 -4.87 -11.51 -21.84
N ARG A 254 -5.72 -11.62 -20.82
CA ARG A 254 -5.66 -10.74 -19.66
C ARG A 254 -4.45 -10.99 -18.79
N LEU A 255 -4.10 -12.24 -18.53
CA LEU A 255 -2.91 -12.61 -17.79
C LEU A 255 -1.66 -12.13 -18.51
N ASP A 256 -1.55 -12.40 -19.81
CA ASP A 256 -0.42 -11.97 -20.63
C ASP A 256 -0.28 -10.44 -20.64
N ALA A 257 -1.35 -9.71 -20.83
CA ALA A 257 -1.34 -8.24 -20.81
C ALA A 257 -0.85 -7.70 -19.45
N TYR A 258 -1.32 -8.25 -18.35
CA TYR A 258 -0.90 -7.88 -17.00
C TYR A 258 0.60 -8.12 -16.81
N VAL A 259 1.05 -9.35 -17.06
CA VAL A 259 2.45 -9.75 -16.85
C VAL A 259 3.39 -8.96 -17.77
N ASN A 260 3.08 -8.86 -19.06
CA ASN A 260 3.91 -8.12 -20.02
C ASN A 260 4.00 -6.62 -19.71
N THR A 261 2.97 -6.04 -19.08
CA THR A 261 3.00 -4.65 -18.63
C THR A 261 3.95 -4.51 -17.43
N LEU A 262 3.83 -5.37 -16.44
CA LEU A 262 4.65 -5.26 -15.22
C LEU A 262 6.10 -5.69 -15.44
N MET A 263 6.39 -6.62 -16.35
CA MET A 263 7.77 -6.97 -16.71
C MET A 263 8.60 -5.79 -17.24
N LYS A 264 7.95 -4.69 -17.66
CA LYS A 264 8.64 -3.47 -18.12
C LYS A 264 9.09 -2.57 -16.98
N THR A 265 8.48 -2.69 -15.79
CA THR A 265 8.65 -1.75 -14.68
C THR A 265 9.04 -2.41 -13.36
N ALA A 266 8.72 -3.69 -13.17
CA ALA A 266 9.08 -4.43 -11.97
C ALA A 266 10.54 -4.90 -12.04
N ASP A 267 11.16 -5.02 -10.89
CA ASP A 267 12.52 -5.56 -10.72
C ASP A 267 12.48 -6.82 -9.85
N ALA A 268 13.23 -7.84 -10.25
CA ALA A 268 13.21 -9.14 -9.56
C ALA A 268 13.81 -9.05 -8.15
N ASN A 269 14.88 -8.29 -7.96
CA ASN A 269 15.47 -8.12 -6.62
C ASN A 269 14.54 -7.32 -5.72
N ASP A 270 13.96 -6.22 -6.21
CA ASP A 270 13.00 -5.43 -5.44
C ASP A 270 11.79 -6.28 -5.03
N THR A 271 11.23 -7.06 -5.95
CA THR A 271 10.12 -7.98 -5.68
C THR A 271 10.47 -9.04 -4.64
N LEU A 272 11.65 -9.66 -4.79
CA LEU A 272 12.13 -10.69 -3.86
C LEU A 272 12.28 -10.12 -2.45
N TYR A 273 12.96 -8.98 -2.32
CA TYR A 273 13.20 -8.33 -1.03
C TYR A 273 11.90 -7.87 -0.36
N ALA A 274 10.97 -7.28 -1.12
CA ALA A 274 9.67 -6.84 -0.62
C ALA A 274 8.86 -8.01 -0.02
N LEU A 275 8.88 -9.19 -0.66
CA LEU A 275 8.18 -10.38 -0.15
C LEU A 275 8.92 -10.99 1.05
N ALA A 276 10.25 -11.00 1.03
CA ALA A 276 11.08 -11.52 2.13
C ALA A 276 11.00 -10.64 3.38
N ALA A 277 10.81 -9.33 3.24
CA ALA A 277 10.73 -8.38 4.35
C ALA A 277 9.67 -8.73 5.42
N SER A 278 8.68 -9.52 5.04
CA SER A 278 7.58 -9.95 5.93
C SER A 278 7.84 -11.24 6.72
N GLU A 279 9.06 -11.79 6.67
CA GLU A 279 9.36 -13.11 7.26
C GLU A 279 9.23 -13.14 8.77
N ASP A 280 9.50 -12.05 9.43
CA ASP A 280 9.45 -11.89 10.90
C ASP A 280 8.21 -11.14 11.40
N TYR A 281 7.29 -10.77 10.51
CA TYR A 281 6.06 -10.11 10.91
C TYR A 281 5.20 -11.00 11.81
N ASP A 282 5.10 -10.63 13.09
CA ASP A 282 4.22 -11.24 14.07
C ASP A 282 3.85 -10.24 15.19
N PRO A 283 2.80 -9.44 15.03
CA PRO A 283 2.34 -8.52 16.07
C PRO A 283 1.59 -9.23 17.21
N GLY A 284 1.32 -10.54 17.09
CA GLY A 284 0.59 -11.28 18.11
C GLY A 284 1.07 -11.05 19.54
N PRO A 285 2.38 -11.11 19.84
CA PRO A 285 2.91 -10.93 21.21
C PRO A 285 2.70 -9.54 21.81
N GLY A 286 2.39 -8.51 21.00
CA GLY A 286 2.31 -7.13 21.45
C GLY A 286 0.93 -6.47 21.37
N LEU A 287 -0.12 -7.19 20.97
CA LEU A 287 -1.46 -6.63 20.73
C LEU A 287 -2.04 -5.89 21.95
N GLU A 288 -1.79 -6.38 23.16
CA GLU A 288 -2.25 -5.77 24.39
C GLU A 288 -1.58 -4.41 24.71
N LYS A 289 -0.44 -4.12 24.08
CA LYS A 289 0.28 -2.83 24.23
C LYS A 289 -0.37 -1.71 23.42
N ILE A 290 -1.20 -2.04 22.43
CA ILE A 290 -1.87 -1.07 21.55
C ILE A 290 -2.97 -0.37 22.36
N SER A 291 -2.68 0.82 22.86
CA SER A 291 -3.57 1.60 23.72
C SER A 291 -4.54 2.52 22.96
N ALA A 292 -4.16 2.92 21.75
CA ALA A 292 -4.99 3.78 20.90
C ALA A 292 -6.21 3.01 20.34
N PRO A 293 -7.32 3.70 20.06
CA PRO A 293 -8.42 3.13 19.27
C PRO A 293 -7.91 2.57 17.97
N LEU A 294 -8.28 1.33 17.69
CA LEU A 294 -7.90 0.62 16.47
C LEU A 294 -9.15 0.06 15.78
N LEU A 295 -9.28 0.34 14.48
CA LEU A 295 -10.32 -0.21 13.64
C LEU A 295 -9.71 -0.95 12.44
N ALA A 296 -9.66 -2.27 12.51
CA ALA A 296 -9.19 -3.12 11.40
C ALA A 296 -10.32 -3.37 10.41
N VAL A 297 -10.04 -3.21 9.10
CA VAL A 297 -11.04 -3.39 8.05
C VAL A 297 -10.53 -4.36 7.00
N ASN A 298 -11.25 -5.47 6.82
CA ASN A 298 -11.00 -6.48 5.78
C ASN A 298 -12.26 -6.68 4.90
N SER A 299 -12.12 -7.38 3.78
CA SER A 299 -13.21 -7.72 2.87
C SER A 299 -13.52 -9.21 2.93
N ALA A 300 -14.80 -9.58 2.81
CA ALA A 300 -15.25 -10.96 2.87
C ALA A 300 -14.73 -11.83 1.71
N ASP A 301 -14.33 -11.22 0.61
CA ASP A 301 -13.79 -11.87 -0.58
C ASP A 301 -12.26 -11.77 -0.70
N ASP A 302 -11.56 -11.35 0.35
CA ASP A 302 -10.09 -11.28 0.36
C ASP A 302 -9.47 -12.68 0.50
N LEU A 303 -8.88 -13.19 -0.58
CA LEU A 303 -8.24 -14.51 -0.60
C LEU A 303 -6.83 -14.52 0.02
N ILE A 304 -6.24 -13.35 0.29
CA ILE A 304 -4.97 -13.25 1.01
C ILE A 304 -5.21 -13.33 2.52
N ASN A 305 -6.27 -12.70 2.99
CA ASN A 305 -6.67 -12.66 4.40
C ASN A 305 -8.12 -13.19 4.56
N PRO A 306 -8.39 -14.45 4.23
CA PRO A 306 -9.75 -14.97 4.19
C PRO A 306 -10.37 -14.97 5.59
N PRO A 307 -11.61 -14.47 5.74
CA PRO A 307 -12.28 -14.35 7.05
C PRO A 307 -12.56 -15.69 7.70
N GLU A 308 -12.65 -16.78 6.93
CA GLU A 308 -12.89 -18.15 7.41
C GLU A 308 -11.79 -18.63 8.37
N LEU A 309 -10.62 -18.00 8.39
CA LEU A 309 -9.57 -18.30 9.36
C LEU A 309 -9.95 -17.86 10.79
N GLY A 310 -10.92 -16.96 10.97
CA GLY A 310 -11.33 -16.44 12.28
C GLY A 310 -10.23 -15.66 13.03
N ILE A 311 -9.09 -15.41 12.39
CA ILE A 311 -7.90 -14.81 13.05
C ILE A 311 -8.19 -13.38 13.47
N LEU A 312 -8.69 -12.53 12.57
CA LEU A 312 -8.97 -11.14 12.90
C LEU A 312 -9.98 -11.02 14.04
N GLU A 313 -11.05 -11.79 13.97
CA GLU A 313 -12.11 -11.81 14.98
C GLU A 313 -11.59 -12.24 16.37
N SER A 314 -10.69 -13.21 16.42
CA SER A 314 -10.10 -13.70 17.66
C SER A 314 -9.07 -12.74 18.22
N GLN A 315 -8.13 -12.25 17.41
CA GLN A 315 -7.00 -11.46 17.85
C GLN A 315 -7.39 -10.01 18.19
N ILE A 316 -8.38 -9.43 17.53
CA ILE A 316 -8.83 -8.05 17.82
C ILE A 316 -9.32 -7.87 19.27
N LYS A 317 -9.82 -8.93 19.88
CA LYS A 317 -10.29 -8.94 21.29
C LYS A 317 -9.16 -8.70 22.28
N ARG A 318 -7.91 -8.89 21.87
CA ARG A 318 -6.72 -8.66 22.67
C ARG A 318 -6.27 -7.19 22.66
N VAL A 319 -6.74 -6.40 21.71
CA VAL A 319 -6.48 -4.96 21.65
C VAL A 319 -7.52 -4.24 22.53
N PRO A 320 -7.11 -3.52 23.59
CA PRO A 320 -8.05 -2.95 24.58
C PRO A 320 -9.15 -2.06 23.98
N ARG A 321 -8.84 -1.31 22.92
CA ARG A 321 -9.78 -0.45 22.19
C ARG A 321 -9.89 -0.88 20.71
N GLY A 322 -9.72 -2.20 20.44
CA GLY A 322 -9.73 -2.77 19.11
C GLY A 322 -11.14 -3.11 18.63
N ARG A 323 -11.42 -2.81 17.37
CA ARG A 323 -12.63 -3.25 16.66
C ARG A 323 -12.22 -3.74 15.26
N ALA A 324 -13.01 -4.67 14.73
CA ALA A 324 -12.83 -5.16 13.37
C ALA A 324 -14.14 -5.03 12.58
N VAL A 325 -13.99 -4.74 11.30
CA VAL A 325 -15.08 -4.70 10.32
C VAL A 325 -14.73 -5.61 9.16
N LEU A 326 -15.69 -6.43 8.77
CA LEU A 326 -15.64 -7.22 7.55
C LEU A 326 -16.62 -6.62 6.55
N ILE A 327 -16.10 -6.02 5.47
CA ILE A 327 -16.92 -5.52 4.36
C ILE A 327 -17.57 -6.73 3.68
N PRO A 328 -18.92 -6.78 3.60
CA PRO A 328 -19.60 -7.92 2.99
C PRO A 328 -19.31 -8.00 1.48
N LEU A 329 -19.39 -9.22 0.93
CA LEU A 329 -19.30 -9.46 -0.51
C LEU A 329 -20.37 -8.65 -1.25
N SER A 330 -19.96 -7.97 -2.32
CA SER A 330 -20.85 -7.22 -3.20
C SER A 330 -20.25 -7.10 -4.61
N ASP A 331 -21.02 -6.58 -5.55
CA ASP A 331 -20.56 -6.30 -6.92
C ASP A 331 -19.47 -5.22 -6.96
N GLN A 332 -19.30 -4.46 -5.88
CA GLN A 332 -18.28 -3.41 -5.76
C GLN A 332 -16.97 -3.91 -5.14
N THR A 333 -16.99 -5.02 -4.40
CA THR A 333 -15.78 -5.57 -3.78
C THR A 333 -14.86 -6.22 -4.81
N ARG A 334 -13.55 -6.22 -4.54
CA ARG A 334 -12.50 -6.65 -5.48
C ARG A 334 -11.46 -7.54 -4.82
N GLY A 335 -11.93 -8.41 -3.91
CA GLY A 335 -11.04 -9.24 -3.12
C GLY A 335 -10.06 -8.40 -2.31
N HIS A 336 -8.80 -8.77 -2.33
CA HIS A 336 -7.76 -8.00 -1.63
C HIS A 336 -7.73 -6.52 -2.05
N GLY A 337 -8.02 -6.22 -3.31
CA GLY A 337 -8.05 -4.85 -3.84
C GLY A 337 -9.15 -3.94 -3.27
N THR A 338 -10.12 -4.46 -2.52
CA THR A 338 -11.20 -3.67 -1.89
C THR A 338 -10.65 -2.57 -0.98
N HIS A 339 -9.49 -2.77 -0.37
CA HIS A 339 -8.82 -1.76 0.47
C HIS A 339 -8.50 -0.45 -0.27
N THR A 340 -8.40 -0.46 -1.60
CA THR A 340 -8.13 0.75 -2.40
C THR A 340 -9.38 1.58 -2.67
N LEU A 341 -10.56 1.04 -2.43
CA LEU A 341 -11.86 1.65 -2.72
C LEU A 341 -12.41 2.34 -1.47
N ALA A 342 -11.94 3.58 -1.22
CA ALA A 342 -12.28 4.30 0.01
C ALA A 342 -13.77 4.50 0.20
N ALA A 343 -14.56 4.58 -0.88
CA ALA A 343 -16.02 4.67 -0.81
C ALA A 343 -16.67 3.53 -0.01
N LEU A 344 -16.04 2.35 0.06
CA LEU A 344 -16.60 1.18 0.76
C LEU A 344 -16.29 1.16 2.27
N TRP A 345 -15.32 1.96 2.72
CA TRP A 345 -14.88 1.91 4.12
C TRP A 345 -14.68 3.29 4.77
N LYS A 346 -14.82 4.40 4.06
CA LYS A 346 -14.62 5.75 4.62
C LYS A 346 -15.53 6.07 5.80
N ASP A 347 -16.73 5.50 5.88
CA ASP A 347 -17.65 5.73 7.00
C ASP A 347 -17.11 5.10 8.29
N TYR A 348 -16.40 3.99 8.20
CA TYR A 348 -15.69 3.40 9.34
C TYR A 348 -14.51 4.26 9.79
N LEU A 349 -13.79 4.89 8.84
CA LEU A 349 -12.78 5.89 9.16
C LEU A 349 -13.40 7.09 9.89
N ALA A 350 -14.54 7.59 9.41
CA ALA A 350 -15.26 8.68 10.08
C ALA A 350 -15.63 8.33 11.53
N GLN A 351 -16.06 7.10 11.76
CA GLN A 351 -16.36 6.62 13.13
C GLN A 351 -15.08 6.57 13.98
N LEU A 352 -13.99 6.00 13.47
CA LEU A 352 -12.71 5.93 14.19
C LEU A 352 -12.19 7.33 14.57
N LEU A 353 -12.27 8.28 13.64
CA LEU A 353 -11.85 9.67 13.88
C LEU A 353 -12.68 10.34 14.97
N ARG A 354 -13.98 10.07 15.06
CA ARG A 354 -14.83 10.57 16.16
C ARG A 354 -14.47 9.91 17.50
N ASP A 355 -14.35 8.58 17.52
CA ASP A 355 -14.11 7.79 18.74
C ASP A 355 -12.71 8.01 19.34
N SER A 356 -11.80 8.60 18.57
CA SER A 356 -10.43 8.92 18.97
C SER A 356 -10.19 10.43 19.17
N GLN A 357 -11.22 11.26 19.19
CA GLN A 357 -11.10 12.66 19.63
C GLN A 357 -10.86 12.68 21.14
N GLN A 358 -9.79 13.36 21.55
CA GLN A 358 -9.45 13.62 22.95
C GLN A 358 -10.02 14.95 23.39
#